data_b29cd1da3e8ff31f5d99299b044b7732
#
_entry.id   b29cd1da3e8ff31f5d99299b044b7732
#
_cell.length_a   1.000
_cell.length_b   1.000
_cell.length_c   1.000
_cell.angle_alpha   90.00
_cell.angle_beta   90.00
_cell.angle_gamma   90.00
#
_symmetry.space_group_name_H-M   'P 1'
#
loop_
_entity.id
_entity.type
_entity.pdbx_description
1 polymer ?
#
loop_
_entity_poly.entity_id
_entity_poly.type
_entity_poly.pdbx_seq_one_letter_code
_entity_poly.pdbx_strand_id
1 'polypeptide(L)'
;LSYRVQELAFEHMHNPEHVVVEPAQKTGHRIQEELFYPSNEDKMALLQTLIEEEWPDRAIVFANTKHKCESVWGHLAADGHRVGLLTGDVPQKKREKILEQFTKGDVDILVATDVAARGLHIPQVTHVFNYDLPDD
;
A
#
# COMPACT_ATOMS: atom_id res chain seq x y z
N LEU A 1 -8.65 -6.82 -9.81
CA LEU A 1 -8.65 -6.31 -8.43
C LEU A 1 -9.88 -6.80 -7.69
N SER A 2 -9.72 -7.10 -6.42
CA SER A 2 -10.88 -7.41 -5.62
C SER A 2 -11.75 -6.16 -5.46
N TYR A 3 -13.02 -6.38 -5.19
CA TYR A 3 -13.95 -5.28 -5.00
C TYR A 3 -13.48 -4.33 -3.90
N ARG A 4 -12.95 -4.89 -2.83
CA ARG A 4 -12.53 -4.11 -1.69
C ARG A 4 -11.32 -3.21 -2.00
N VAL A 5 -10.37 -3.75 -2.75
CA VAL A 5 -9.21 -2.94 -3.17
C VAL A 5 -9.67 -1.83 -4.09
N GLN A 6 -10.64 -2.13 -4.98
CA GLN A 6 -11.18 -1.11 -5.87
C GLN A 6 -11.86 0.01 -5.09
N GLU A 7 -12.63 -0.33 -4.05
CA GLU A 7 -13.26 0.70 -3.22
C GLU A 7 -12.23 1.62 -2.59
N LEU A 8 -11.18 1.05 -2.03
CA LEU A 8 -10.13 1.86 -1.42
C LEU A 8 -9.43 2.72 -2.46
N ALA A 9 -9.17 2.15 -3.62
CA ALA A 9 -8.51 2.88 -4.68
C ALA A 9 -9.36 4.02 -5.19
N PHE A 10 -10.68 3.85 -5.29
CA PHE A 10 -11.56 4.91 -5.75
C PHE A 10 -11.61 6.11 -4.83
N GLU A 11 -11.35 5.94 -3.56
CA GLU A 11 -11.26 7.06 -2.65
C GLU A 11 -10.05 7.93 -2.95
N HIS A 12 -9.04 7.37 -3.59
CA HIS A 12 -7.76 8.03 -3.80
C HIS A 12 -7.33 8.08 -5.26
N MET A 13 -7.91 7.21 -6.10
CA MET A 13 -7.55 7.07 -7.50
C MET A 13 -8.77 7.21 -8.38
N HIS A 14 -8.52 7.61 -9.62
CA HIS A 14 -9.59 7.72 -10.59
C HIS A 14 -9.87 6.43 -11.33
N ASN A 15 -8.88 5.59 -11.53
CA ASN A 15 -9.03 4.44 -12.41
C ASN A 15 -8.29 3.23 -11.86
N PRO A 16 -8.88 2.56 -10.87
CA PRO A 16 -8.15 1.54 -10.10
C PRO A 16 -7.95 0.21 -10.80
N GLU A 17 -8.62 -0.04 -11.92
CA GLU A 17 -8.42 -1.32 -12.60
C GLU A 17 -7.15 -1.35 -13.42
N HIS A 18 -6.49 -0.23 -13.57
CA HIS A 18 -5.27 -0.20 -14.37
C HIS A 18 -4.08 -0.73 -13.63
N VAL A 19 -3.26 -1.38 -14.38
CA VAL A 19 -2.07 -2.01 -13.92
C VAL A 19 -0.91 -1.14 -14.25
N VAL A 20 0.23 -1.44 -13.69
CA VAL A 20 1.46 -0.71 -13.86
C VAL A 20 1.32 0.71 -13.36
N VAL A 21 2.23 1.54 -13.70
CA VAL A 21 2.24 2.91 -13.19
C VAL A 21 1.26 3.74 -13.98
N GLU A 22 0.27 4.25 -13.29
CA GLU A 22 -0.72 5.10 -13.92
C GLU A 22 -1.12 6.23 -13.00
N PRO A 23 -0.74 7.47 -13.31
CA PRO A 23 -1.05 8.58 -12.42
C PRO A 23 -2.52 8.96 -12.49
N ALA A 24 -3.12 9.14 -11.34
CA ALA A 24 -4.46 9.67 -11.23
C ALA A 24 -4.35 11.18 -11.15
N GLN A 25 -5.17 11.88 -11.93
CA GLN A 25 -4.97 13.30 -12.13
C GLN A 25 -6.14 14.18 -11.78
N LYS A 26 -7.29 13.60 -11.57
CA LYS A 26 -8.53 14.37 -11.62
C LYS A 26 -8.68 15.40 -10.52
N THR A 27 -8.13 15.15 -9.38
CA THR A 27 -8.35 15.99 -8.22
C THR A 27 -7.19 16.91 -7.90
N GLY A 28 -6.22 16.98 -8.78
CA GLY A 28 -5.00 17.70 -8.48
C GLY A 28 -4.02 16.91 -7.65
N HIS A 29 -4.43 15.76 -7.16
CA HIS A 29 -3.54 14.81 -6.52
C HIS A 29 -3.12 13.78 -7.55
N ARG A 30 -1.92 13.29 -7.42
CA ARG A 30 -1.44 12.23 -8.30
C ARG A 30 -1.27 10.98 -7.48
N ILE A 31 -2.04 9.96 -7.82
CA ILE A 31 -1.94 8.64 -7.21
C ILE A 31 -1.56 7.67 -8.31
N GLN A 32 -0.55 6.87 -8.06
CA GLN A 32 -0.11 5.85 -8.99
C GLN A 32 -0.42 4.49 -8.40
N GLU A 33 -0.92 3.61 -9.25
CA GLU A 33 -1.20 2.24 -8.85
C GLU A 33 -0.34 1.30 -9.66
N GLU A 34 0.28 0.34 -8.99
CA GLU A 34 1.07 -0.68 -9.65
C GLU A 34 0.61 -2.05 -9.20
N LEU A 35 0.45 -2.94 -10.17
CA LEU A 35 -0.02 -4.28 -9.95
C LEU A 35 1.08 -5.24 -10.40
N PHE A 36 1.46 -6.16 -9.50
CA PHE A 36 2.59 -7.03 -9.74
C PHE A 36 2.16 -8.42 -10.20
N TYR A 37 2.68 -8.84 -11.35
CA TYR A 37 2.42 -10.16 -11.90
C TYR A 37 3.59 -11.13 -11.77
N PRO A 38 4.82 -10.71 -11.49
CA PRO A 38 5.95 -11.64 -11.51
C PRO A 38 5.88 -12.68 -10.40
N SER A 39 6.77 -13.64 -10.45
CA SER A 39 6.84 -14.69 -9.44
C SER A 39 7.09 -14.10 -8.06
N ASN A 40 6.78 -14.88 -7.02
CA ASN A 40 6.98 -14.41 -5.65
C ASN A 40 8.42 -14.02 -5.35
N GLU A 41 9.37 -14.71 -5.99
CA GLU A 41 10.79 -14.40 -5.76
C GLU A 41 11.17 -13.04 -6.28
N ASP A 42 10.55 -12.62 -7.39
CA ASP A 42 10.90 -11.36 -8.03
C ASP A 42 10.06 -10.19 -7.53
N LYS A 43 8.92 -10.47 -6.93
CA LYS A 43 8.00 -9.41 -6.48
C LYS A 43 8.65 -8.48 -5.47
N MET A 44 9.34 -9.05 -4.49
CA MET A 44 9.95 -8.24 -3.45
C MET A 44 11.02 -7.34 -4.01
N ALA A 45 11.90 -7.89 -4.84
CA ALA A 45 12.95 -7.09 -5.46
C ALA A 45 12.37 -5.99 -6.33
N LEU A 46 11.30 -6.30 -7.07
CA LEU A 46 10.63 -5.30 -7.90
C LEU A 46 10.02 -4.20 -7.04
N LEU A 47 9.32 -4.58 -5.98
CA LEU A 47 8.72 -3.59 -5.07
C LEU A 47 9.78 -2.68 -4.48
N GLN A 48 10.87 -3.25 -4.00
CA GLN A 48 11.96 -2.48 -3.42
C GLN A 48 12.55 -1.51 -4.43
N THR A 49 12.73 -1.97 -5.66
CA THR A 49 13.26 -1.13 -6.73
C THR A 49 12.31 0.02 -7.05
N LEU A 50 11.01 -0.27 -7.16
CA LEU A 50 10.03 0.75 -7.48
C LEU A 50 9.94 1.80 -6.37
N ILE A 51 9.98 1.38 -5.13
CA ILE A 51 9.95 2.33 -4.02
C ILE A 51 11.19 3.22 -4.04
N GLU A 52 12.35 2.65 -4.33
CA GLU A 52 13.57 3.45 -4.43
C GLU A 52 13.51 4.45 -5.59
N GLU A 53 12.95 4.04 -6.73
CA GLU A 53 12.86 4.91 -7.89
C GLU A 53 11.79 5.99 -7.74
N GLU A 54 10.63 5.61 -7.23
CA GLU A 54 9.50 6.54 -7.09
C GLU A 54 9.62 7.42 -5.87
N TRP A 55 10.26 6.91 -4.83
CA TRP A 55 10.43 7.61 -3.55
C TRP A 55 9.11 8.24 -3.08
N PRO A 56 8.07 7.43 -2.86
CA PRO A 56 6.76 7.98 -2.56
C PRO A 56 6.69 8.64 -1.19
N ASP A 57 5.92 9.71 -1.11
CA ASP A 57 5.70 10.40 0.15
C ASP A 57 4.70 9.66 1.03
N ARG A 58 3.70 9.06 0.40
CA ARG A 58 2.64 8.34 1.12
C ARG A 58 2.19 7.17 0.30
N ALA A 59 2.67 6.01 0.64
CA ALA A 59 2.37 4.79 -0.12
C ALA A 59 1.62 3.79 0.72
N ILE A 60 0.74 3.03 0.08
CA ILE A 60 0.11 1.86 0.68
C ILE A 60 0.53 0.66 -0.16
N VAL A 61 0.96 -0.39 0.51
CA VAL A 61 1.26 -1.67 -0.13
C VAL A 61 0.24 -2.68 0.37
N PHE A 62 -0.50 -3.29 -0.55
CA PHE A 62 -1.47 -4.32 -0.23
C PHE A 62 -0.90 -5.69 -0.55
N ALA A 63 -1.03 -6.62 0.40
CA ALA A 63 -0.71 -8.03 0.20
C ALA A 63 -1.87 -8.86 0.72
N ASN A 64 -2.00 -10.10 0.22
CA ASN A 64 -3.18 -10.92 0.50
C ASN A 64 -3.24 -11.46 1.92
N THR A 65 -2.10 -11.69 2.54
CA THR A 65 -2.06 -12.33 3.86
C THR A 65 -1.23 -11.50 4.82
N LYS A 66 -1.50 -11.69 6.12
CA LYS A 66 -0.71 -11.02 7.15
C LYS A 66 0.75 -11.44 7.06
N HIS A 67 1.01 -12.69 6.71
CA HIS A 67 2.37 -13.23 6.61
C HIS A 67 3.15 -12.50 5.52
N LYS A 68 2.53 -12.30 4.37
CA LYS A 68 3.16 -11.55 3.28
C LYS A 68 3.35 -10.09 3.66
N CYS A 69 2.37 -9.51 4.34
CA CYS A 69 2.51 -8.13 4.82
C CYS A 69 3.70 -8.00 5.78
N GLU A 70 3.86 -8.95 6.69
CA GLU A 70 4.99 -8.93 7.61
C GLU A 70 6.31 -9.04 6.87
N SER A 71 6.37 -9.89 5.86
CA SER A 71 7.58 -10.05 5.05
C SER A 71 7.91 -8.75 4.30
N VAL A 72 6.91 -8.15 3.67
CA VAL A 72 7.10 -6.87 2.97
C VAL A 72 7.56 -5.80 3.95
N TRP A 73 6.88 -5.70 5.08
CA TRP A 73 7.24 -4.74 6.10
C TRP A 73 8.69 -4.90 6.55
N GLY A 74 9.11 -6.14 6.81
CA GLY A 74 10.46 -6.41 7.26
C GLY A 74 11.52 -6.01 6.25
N HIS A 75 11.28 -6.29 4.96
CA HIS A 75 12.23 -5.92 3.92
C HIS A 75 12.32 -4.42 3.75
N LEU A 76 11.19 -3.73 3.75
CA LEU A 76 11.20 -2.28 3.57
C LEU A 76 11.79 -1.57 4.78
N ALA A 77 11.52 -2.08 5.97
CA ALA A 77 12.12 -1.51 7.18
C ALA A 77 13.64 -1.70 7.17
N ALA A 78 14.11 -2.87 6.72
CA ALA A 78 15.54 -3.13 6.61
C ALA A 78 16.20 -2.21 5.58
N ASP A 79 15.45 -1.79 4.57
CA ASP A 79 15.96 -0.84 3.58
C ASP A 79 16.03 0.59 4.10
N GLY A 80 15.54 0.84 5.31
CA GLY A 80 15.61 2.15 5.93
C GLY A 80 14.35 2.99 5.79
N HIS A 81 13.28 2.42 5.24
CA HIS A 81 12.02 3.15 5.11
C HIS A 81 11.25 3.16 6.42
N ARG A 82 10.45 4.20 6.61
CA ARG A 82 9.55 4.29 7.76
C ARG A 82 8.24 3.63 7.38
N VAL A 83 8.03 2.43 7.88
CA VAL A 83 6.96 1.54 7.43
C VAL A 83 6.06 1.16 8.59
N GLY A 84 4.75 1.26 8.39
CA GLY A 84 3.76 0.77 9.34
C GLY A 84 3.12 -0.50 8.83
N LEU A 85 2.80 -1.41 9.75
CA LEU A 85 2.14 -2.67 9.41
C LEU A 85 0.72 -2.65 9.95
N LEU A 86 -0.25 -2.91 9.09
CA LEU A 86 -1.66 -2.88 9.46
C LEU A 86 -2.35 -4.15 9.01
N THR A 87 -2.43 -5.12 9.92
CA THR A 87 -3.13 -6.39 9.67
C THR A 87 -4.16 -6.61 10.76
N GLY A 88 -4.96 -7.67 10.62
CA GLY A 88 -6.00 -7.98 11.60
C GLY A 88 -5.46 -8.29 12.99
N ASP A 89 -4.18 -8.65 13.10
CA ASP A 89 -3.58 -8.97 14.39
C ASP A 89 -3.14 -7.73 15.17
N VAL A 90 -3.16 -6.56 14.54
CA VAL A 90 -2.73 -5.33 15.20
C VAL A 90 -3.83 -4.85 16.12
N PRO A 91 -3.54 -4.64 17.42
CA PRO A 91 -4.55 -4.12 18.36
C PRO A 91 -5.05 -2.74 17.94
N GLN A 92 -6.28 -2.43 18.30
CA GLN A 92 -6.96 -1.22 17.88
C GLN A 92 -6.15 0.05 18.23
N LYS A 93 -5.62 0.12 19.43
CA LYS A 93 -4.84 1.30 19.83
C LYS A 93 -3.60 1.49 18.99
N LYS A 94 -2.94 0.40 18.67
CA LYS A 94 -1.73 0.43 17.85
C LYS A 94 -2.09 0.80 16.41
N ARG A 95 -3.21 0.30 15.93
CA ARG A 95 -3.72 0.63 14.60
C ARG A 95 -3.96 2.14 14.47
N GLU A 96 -4.62 2.72 15.47
CA GLU A 96 -4.89 4.15 15.47
C GLU A 96 -3.60 4.96 15.48
N LYS A 97 -2.63 4.51 16.25
CA LYS A 97 -1.34 5.18 16.33
C LYS A 97 -0.60 5.14 14.99
N ILE A 98 -0.62 3.98 14.34
CA ILE A 98 0.04 3.81 13.04
C ILE A 98 -0.61 4.73 12.00
N LEU A 99 -1.94 4.79 11.99
CA LEU A 99 -2.67 5.65 11.06
C LEU A 99 -2.37 7.12 11.33
N GLU A 100 -2.29 7.51 12.59
CA GLU A 100 -1.93 8.87 12.95
C GLU A 100 -0.53 9.20 12.47
N GLN A 101 0.42 8.31 12.67
CA GLN A 101 1.79 8.50 12.22
C GLN A 101 1.86 8.62 10.70
N PHE A 102 1.09 7.80 10.00
CA PHE A 102 1.03 7.88 8.55
C PHE A 102 0.43 9.19 8.08
N THR A 103 -0.63 9.62 8.73
CA THR A 103 -1.29 10.90 8.39
C THR A 103 -0.36 12.09 8.62
N LYS A 104 0.43 12.04 9.67
CA LYS A 104 1.37 13.13 9.98
C LYS A 104 2.64 13.10 9.14
N GLY A 105 2.89 12.02 8.44
CA GLY A 105 4.12 11.87 7.66
C GLY A 105 5.27 11.26 8.44
N ASP A 106 5.03 10.74 9.64
CA ASP A 106 6.06 10.03 10.41
C ASP A 106 6.30 8.62 9.87
N VAL A 107 5.31 8.09 9.17
CA VAL A 107 5.39 6.81 8.47
C VAL A 107 5.10 7.11 7.01
N ASP A 108 5.95 6.64 6.11
CA ASP A 108 5.82 6.93 4.69
C ASP A 108 5.11 5.83 3.92
N ILE A 109 5.21 4.60 4.41
CA ILE A 109 4.67 3.43 3.72
C ILE A 109 3.82 2.65 4.72
N LEU A 110 2.60 2.33 4.31
CA LEU A 110 1.69 1.51 5.10
C LEU A 110 1.52 0.18 4.37
N VAL A 111 1.86 -0.91 5.03
CA VAL A 111 1.69 -2.26 4.48
C VAL A 111 0.47 -2.88 5.15
N ALA A 112 -0.50 -3.32 4.36
CA ALA A 112 -1.77 -3.78 4.90
C ALA A 112 -2.39 -4.89 4.06
N THR A 113 -3.26 -5.69 4.70
CA THR A 113 -4.20 -6.51 3.95
C THR A 113 -5.39 -5.63 3.59
N ASP A 114 -6.11 -5.98 2.53
CA ASP A 114 -7.28 -5.18 2.15
C ASP A 114 -8.37 -5.27 3.22
N VAL A 115 -8.47 -6.41 3.91
CA VAL A 115 -9.43 -6.57 5.00
C VAL A 115 -9.14 -5.60 6.14
N ALA A 116 -7.88 -5.48 6.54
CA ALA A 116 -7.51 -4.57 7.63
C ALA A 116 -7.68 -3.10 7.24
N ALA A 117 -7.52 -2.79 5.96
CA ALA A 117 -7.67 -1.43 5.47
C ALA A 117 -9.11 -1.06 5.13
N ARG A 118 -10.01 -2.04 5.21
CA ARG A 118 -11.42 -1.82 4.86
C ARG A 118 -12.04 -0.73 5.72
N GLY A 119 -12.71 0.20 5.07
CA GLY A 119 -13.42 1.26 5.76
C GLY A 119 -12.54 2.40 6.27
N LEU A 120 -11.23 2.31 6.06
CA LEU A 120 -10.34 3.39 6.48
C LEU A 120 -10.33 4.48 5.42
N HIS A 121 -10.34 5.71 5.90
CA HIS A 121 -10.13 6.85 5.05
C HIS A 121 -8.69 7.32 5.26
N ILE A 122 -7.88 7.22 4.22
CA ILE A 122 -6.47 7.57 4.31
C ILE A 122 -6.20 8.67 3.28
N PRO A 123 -6.13 9.92 3.74
CA PRO A 123 -5.97 11.03 2.82
C PRO A 123 -4.56 11.16 2.28
N GLN A 124 -4.45 11.77 1.12
CA GLN A 124 -3.17 12.19 0.55
C GLN A 124 -2.24 11.04 0.17
N VAL A 125 -2.81 9.88 -0.13
CA VAL A 125 -2.02 8.76 -0.65
C VAL A 125 -1.55 9.10 -2.05
N THR A 126 -0.25 8.92 -2.28
CA THR A 126 0.34 9.21 -3.59
C THR A 126 0.56 7.96 -4.42
N HIS A 127 0.75 6.81 -3.78
CA HIS A 127 1.04 5.55 -4.48
C HIS A 127 0.32 4.40 -3.81
N VAL A 128 -0.19 3.49 -4.64
CA VAL A 128 -0.76 2.23 -4.18
C VAL A 128 -0.06 1.11 -4.92
N PHE A 129 0.56 0.20 -4.16
CA PHE A 129 1.24 -0.95 -4.72
C PHE A 129 0.44 -2.20 -4.35
N ASN A 130 -0.05 -2.91 -5.35
CA ASN A 130 -0.75 -4.17 -5.12
C ASN A 130 0.25 -5.30 -5.29
N TYR A 131 0.82 -5.72 -4.18
CA TYR A 131 1.89 -6.71 -4.16
C TYR A 131 1.42 -8.07 -4.67
N ASP A 132 0.21 -8.45 -4.29
CA ASP A 132 -0.42 -9.68 -4.77
C ASP A 132 -1.66 -9.33 -5.56
N LEU A 133 -2.06 -10.23 -6.46
CA LEU A 133 -3.38 -10.11 -7.05
C LEU A 133 -4.41 -10.39 -5.96
N PRO A 134 -5.43 -9.54 -5.83
CA PRO A 134 -6.43 -9.76 -4.80
C PRO A 134 -7.19 -11.06 -5.00
N ASP A 135 -7.54 -11.71 -3.88
CA ASP A 135 -8.46 -12.83 -3.90
C ASP A 135 -9.88 -12.29 -3.89
N ASP A 136 -10.74 -12.88 -4.64
CA ASP A 136 -12.14 -12.46 -4.71
C ASP A 136 -12.98 -13.03 -3.59
#